data_52b1722ae82155a4796ba035be110484
#
_entry.id   52b1722ae82155a4796ba035be110484
#
_cell.length_a   1.000
_cell.length_b   1.000
_cell.length_c   1.000
_cell.angle_alpha   90.00
_cell.angle_beta   90.00
_cell.angle_gamma   90.00
#
_symmetry.space_group_name_H-M   'P 1'
#
loop_
_entity.id
_entity.type
_entity.pdbx_description
1 polymer ?
#
loop_
_entity_poly.entity_id
_entity_poly.type
_entity_poly.pdbx_seq_one_letter_code
_entity_poly.pdbx_strand_id
1 'polypeptide(L)'
;MVRVDEQTAKYDLLKNTFPFPNDVFLLGLCPGELAVYAYLLRCESRKTHHCWPSYKTIGEAVKMSENTVRKYVCSLADKDLIRTENISVMTRDGLKRNGNLLYTIPPIQLALNQLHKQQRARMDLEIERQRVAKALALRSDKECSA
;
A
#
# COMPACT_ATOMS: atom_id res chain seq x y z
N MET A 1 30.44 -28.67 19.24
CA MET A 1 29.31 -28.43 18.32
C MET A 1 28.05 -28.37 19.16
N VAL A 2 27.53 -27.18 19.39
CA VAL A 2 26.31 -26.97 20.17
C VAL A 2 25.15 -27.39 19.28
N ARG A 3 24.45 -28.48 19.64
CA ARG A 3 23.16 -28.80 19.00
C ARG A 3 22.18 -27.72 19.43
N VAL A 4 21.86 -26.80 18.54
CA VAL A 4 20.73 -25.90 18.73
C VAL A 4 19.49 -26.76 18.58
N ASP A 5 18.76 -26.99 19.66
CA ASP A 5 17.50 -27.70 19.62
C ASP A 5 16.57 -26.99 18.63
N GLU A 6 16.03 -27.72 17.67
CA GLU A 6 15.14 -27.17 16.62
C GLU A 6 13.97 -26.36 17.20
N GLN A 7 13.50 -26.72 18.39
CA GLN A 7 12.45 -25.99 19.09
C GLN A 7 12.92 -24.61 19.61
N THR A 8 14.15 -24.53 20.10
CA THR A 8 14.74 -23.25 20.57
C THR A 8 14.98 -22.32 19.39
N ALA A 9 15.50 -22.84 18.27
CA ALA A 9 15.70 -22.06 17.04
C ALA A 9 14.38 -21.52 16.48
N LYS A 10 13.31 -22.31 16.54
CA LYS A 10 11.97 -21.88 16.10
C LYS A 10 11.37 -20.79 17.02
N TYR A 11 11.64 -20.86 18.32
CA TYR A 11 11.22 -19.84 19.29
C TYR A 11 11.96 -18.51 19.09
N ASP A 12 13.25 -18.55 18.78
CA ASP A 12 14.04 -17.35 18.50
C ASP A 12 13.65 -16.70 17.17
N LEU A 13 13.26 -17.49 16.17
CA LEU A 13 12.69 -16.99 14.91
C LEU A 13 11.40 -16.20 15.15
N LEU A 14 10.53 -16.64 16.06
CA LEU A 14 9.30 -15.94 16.39
C LEU A 14 9.51 -14.59 17.07
N LYS A 15 10.61 -14.41 17.80
CA LYS A 15 10.98 -13.13 18.41
C LYS A 15 11.43 -12.08 17.39
N ASN A 16 11.99 -12.52 16.26
CA ASN A 16 12.50 -11.65 15.22
C ASN A 16 11.57 -11.63 14.00
N THR A 17 10.28 -11.57 14.25
CA THR A 17 9.24 -11.53 13.24
C THR A 17 8.36 -10.30 13.40
N PHE A 18 7.66 -9.93 12.36
CA PHE A 18 6.64 -8.90 12.39
C PHE A 18 5.34 -9.43 11.78
N PRO A 19 4.18 -8.94 12.26
CA PRO A 19 2.90 -9.36 11.70
C PRO A 19 2.72 -8.79 10.29
N PHE A 20 2.30 -9.64 9.37
CA PHE A 20 2.00 -9.28 7.99
C PHE A 20 0.56 -9.67 7.66
N PRO A 21 -0.30 -8.71 7.26
CA PRO A 21 -1.71 -9.01 7.02
C PRO A 21 -1.90 -9.93 5.82
N ASN A 22 -2.69 -10.98 5.95
CA ASN A 22 -3.00 -11.89 4.85
C ASN A 22 -3.75 -11.21 3.71
N ASP A 23 -4.59 -10.23 4.03
CA ASP A 23 -5.44 -9.50 3.08
C ASP A 23 -4.67 -8.63 2.10
N VAL A 24 -3.37 -8.41 2.31
CA VAL A 24 -2.49 -7.69 1.37
C VAL A 24 -2.54 -8.30 -0.03
N PHE A 25 -2.67 -9.62 -0.13
CA PHE A 25 -2.73 -10.31 -1.41
C PHE A 25 -4.03 -10.08 -2.19
N LEU A 26 -5.07 -9.57 -1.53
CA LEU A 26 -6.35 -9.20 -2.17
C LEU A 26 -6.30 -7.82 -2.84
N LEU A 27 -5.28 -7.01 -2.53
CA LEU A 27 -5.17 -5.63 -2.99
C LEU A 27 -4.52 -5.48 -4.37
N GLY A 28 -4.05 -6.57 -4.98
CA GLY A 28 -3.43 -6.55 -6.30
C GLY A 28 -2.13 -5.76 -6.36
N LEU A 29 -1.32 -5.81 -5.31
CA LEU A 29 -0.02 -5.15 -5.26
C LEU A 29 0.99 -5.85 -6.17
N CYS A 30 1.82 -5.07 -6.84
CA CYS A 30 2.97 -5.62 -7.56
C CYS A 30 4.08 -6.04 -6.57
N PRO A 31 5.03 -6.89 -6.98
CA PRO A 31 6.09 -7.38 -6.09
C PRO A 31 6.90 -6.25 -5.43
N GLY A 32 7.15 -5.16 -6.14
CA GLY A 32 7.87 -4.01 -5.60
C GLY A 32 7.08 -3.25 -4.53
N GLU A 33 5.80 -3.04 -4.76
CA GLU A 33 4.90 -2.44 -3.75
C GLU A 33 4.82 -3.32 -2.50
N LEU A 34 4.71 -4.64 -2.70
CA LEU A 34 4.66 -5.61 -1.61
C LEU A 34 5.92 -5.57 -0.77
N ALA A 35 7.10 -5.52 -1.40
CA ALA A 35 8.39 -5.45 -0.72
C ALA A 35 8.54 -4.15 0.09
N VAL A 36 8.19 -3.01 -0.47
CA VAL A 36 8.23 -1.71 0.23
C VAL A 36 7.25 -1.68 1.40
N TYR A 37 6.04 -2.16 1.19
CA TYR A 37 5.02 -2.23 2.24
C TYR A 37 5.45 -3.14 3.40
N ALA A 38 5.99 -4.32 3.09
CA ALA A 38 6.51 -5.25 4.09
C ALA A 38 7.64 -4.63 4.91
N TYR A 39 8.56 -3.90 4.27
CA TYR A 39 9.64 -3.22 4.97
C TYR A 39 9.13 -2.12 5.90
N LEU A 40 8.14 -1.33 5.46
CA LEU A 40 7.51 -0.30 6.29
C LEU A 40 6.79 -0.91 7.50
N LEU A 41 6.08 -2.02 7.32
CA LEU A 41 5.46 -2.77 8.43
C LEU A 41 6.49 -3.28 9.44
N ARG A 42 7.64 -3.73 8.97
CA ARG A 42 8.75 -4.12 9.84
C ARG A 42 9.28 -2.95 10.66
N CYS A 43 9.37 -1.77 10.06
CA CYS A 43 9.93 -0.56 10.68
C CYS A 43 8.94 0.15 11.60
N GLU A 44 7.63 -0.08 11.46
CA GLU A 44 6.64 0.64 12.25
C GLU A 44 6.74 0.37 13.75
N SER A 45 6.50 1.40 14.54
CA SER A 45 6.28 1.25 15.97
C SER A 45 4.91 0.66 16.25
N ARG A 46 4.83 -0.44 16.99
CA ARG A 46 3.55 -1.07 17.37
C ARG A 46 2.64 -0.18 18.23
N LYS A 47 3.20 0.84 18.87
CA LYS A 47 2.44 1.78 19.70
C LYS A 47 1.85 2.93 18.92
N THR A 48 2.62 3.48 17.98
CA THR A 48 2.26 4.71 17.25
C THR A 48 1.87 4.45 15.80
N HIS A 49 2.20 3.28 15.26
CA HIS A 49 2.04 2.92 13.84
C HIS A 49 2.77 3.87 12.88
N HIS A 50 3.86 4.48 13.37
CA HIS A 50 4.69 5.40 12.61
C HIS A 50 6.08 4.83 12.38
N CYS A 51 6.67 5.17 11.25
CA CYS A 51 8.08 4.98 10.93
C CYS A 51 8.56 6.09 10.00
N TRP A 52 9.87 6.30 9.91
CA TRP A 52 10.46 7.35 9.06
C TRP A 52 11.78 6.96 8.40
N PRO A 53 11.86 5.79 7.77
CA PRO A 53 13.03 5.43 6.98
C PRO A 53 13.17 6.34 5.75
N SER A 54 14.41 6.64 5.34
CA SER A 54 14.66 7.36 4.09
C SER A 54 14.41 6.47 2.88
N TYR A 55 14.16 7.06 1.71
CA TYR A 55 14.06 6.28 0.46
C TYR A 55 15.32 5.46 0.19
N LYS A 56 16.49 6.00 0.53
CA LYS A 56 17.76 5.30 0.42
C LYS A 56 17.79 4.05 1.31
N THR A 57 17.39 4.19 2.56
CA THR A 57 17.33 3.07 3.53
C THR A 57 16.38 1.97 3.06
N ILE A 58 15.20 2.36 2.59
CA ILE A 58 14.22 1.42 2.03
C ILE A 58 14.82 0.73 0.79
N GLY A 59 15.39 1.49 -0.13
CA GLY A 59 15.98 0.98 -1.36
C GLY A 59 17.13 -0.01 -1.12
N GLU A 60 17.99 0.25 -0.14
CA GLU A 60 19.05 -0.67 0.26
C GLU A 60 18.49 -1.99 0.82
N ALA A 61 17.41 -1.93 1.60
CA ALA A 61 16.78 -3.11 2.19
C ALA A 61 16.06 -3.97 1.16
N VAL A 62 15.32 -3.36 0.22
CA VAL A 62 14.53 -4.06 -0.80
C VAL A 62 15.24 -4.19 -2.15
N LYS A 63 16.51 -3.74 -2.23
CA LYS A 63 17.34 -3.80 -3.44
C LYS A 63 16.74 -3.06 -4.64
N MET A 64 16.27 -1.85 -4.39
CA MET A 64 15.69 -0.95 -5.41
C MET A 64 16.33 0.42 -5.35
N SER A 65 16.28 1.15 -6.46
CA SER A 65 16.72 2.56 -6.50
C SER A 65 15.77 3.47 -5.71
N GLU A 66 16.27 4.60 -5.24
CA GLU A 66 15.44 5.60 -4.53
C GLU A 66 14.25 6.09 -5.35
N ASN A 67 14.43 6.28 -6.65
CA ASN A 67 13.35 6.69 -7.55
C ASN A 67 12.25 5.62 -7.67
N THR A 68 12.65 4.35 -7.71
CA THR A 68 11.73 3.22 -7.74
C THR A 68 10.96 3.12 -6.42
N VAL A 69 11.64 3.28 -5.29
CA VAL A 69 11.00 3.31 -3.96
C VAL A 69 9.99 4.45 -3.88
N ARG A 70 10.35 5.66 -4.33
CA ARG A 70 9.44 6.82 -4.35
C ARG A 70 8.17 6.53 -5.14
N LYS A 71 8.32 5.90 -6.31
CA LYS A 71 7.18 5.50 -7.15
C LYS A 71 6.25 4.53 -6.41
N TYR A 72 6.80 3.52 -5.75
CA TYR A 72 5.99 2.55 -5.01
C TYR A 72 5.37 3.15 -3.74
N VAL A 73 6.07 4.05 -3.05
CA VAL A 73 5.50 4.79 -1.91
C VAL A 73 4.29 5.61 -2.35
N CYS A 74 4.37 6.34 -3.46
CA CYS A 74 3.23 7.07 -4.01
C CYS A 74 2.07 6.12 -4.35
N SER A 75 2.35 5.01 -5.01
CA SER A 75 1.33 4.01 -5.36
C SER A 75 0.66 3.39 -4.12
N LEU A 76 1.40 3.09 -3.08
CA LEU A 76 0.86 2.58 -1.82
C LEU A 76 -0.01 3.64 -1.10
N ALA A 77 0.38 4.92 -1.17
CA ALA A 77 -0.40 6.02 -0.62
C ALA A 77 -1.73 6.20 -1.38
N ASP A 78 -1.71 6.08 -2.71
CA ASP A 78 -2.92 6.14 -3.55
C ASP A 78 -3.91 4.99 -3.25
N LYS A 79 -3.40 3.87 -2.74
CA LYS A 79 -4.21 2.71 -2.33
C LYS A 79 -4.64 2.75 -0.86
N ASP A 80 -4.41 3.85 -0.14
CA ASP A 80 -4.70 4.01 1.29
C ASP A 80 -4.02 2.99 2.23
N LEU A 81 -2.91 2.39 1.78
CA LEU A 81 -2.13 1.47 2.59
C LEU A 81 -1.16 2.18 3.52
N ILE A 82 -0.70 3.34 3.12
CA ILE A 82 0.18 4.21 3.91
C ILE A 82 -0.25 5.67 3.77
N ARG A 83 0.12 6.47 4.75
CA ARG A 83 0.05 7.93 4.69
C ARG A 83 1.44 8.48 4.88
N THR A 84 1.77 9.52 4.15
CA THR A 84 3.09 10.18 4.21
C THR A 84 2.94 11.63 4.59
N GLU A 85 3.79 12.08 5.51
CA GLU A 85 3.86 13.48 5.94
C GLU A 85 5.32 13.95 5.87
N ASN A 86 5.52 15.17 5.38
CA ASN A 86 6.84 15.78 5.37
C ASN A 86 7.19 16.30 6.76
N ILE A 87 8.29 15.79 7.32
CA ILE A 87 8.84 16.31 8.57
C ILE A 87 9.88 17.37 8.25
N SER A 88 9.71 18.56 8.78
CA SER A 88 10.76 19.56 8.77
C SER A 88 11.47 19.57 10.11
N VAL A 89 12.80 19.48 10.09
CA VAL A 89 13.64 19.56 11.27
C VAL A 89 14.28 20.94 11.34
N MET A 90 14.14 21.61 12.47
CA MET A 90 14.90 22.82 12.75
C MET A 90 16.30 22.44 13.23
N THR A 91 17.32 22.91 12.54
CA THR A 91 18.70 22.74 12.98
C THR A 91 19.01 23.70 14.13
N ARG A 92 20.08 23.44 14.89
CA ARG A 92 20.53 24.32 15.98
C ARG A 92 20.76 25.77 15.52
N ASP A 93 21.06 25.97 14.24
CA ASP A 93 21.29 27.28 13.60
C ASP A 93 19.99 27.96 13.12
N GLY A 94 18.83 27.42 13.50
CA GLY A 94 17.52 27.98 13.13
C GLY A 94 17.10 27.74 11.66
N LEU A 95 17.87 26.96 10.90
CA LEU A 95 17.54 26.63 9.52
C LEU A 95 16.56 25.46 9.46
N LYS A 96 15.49 25.65 8.71
CA LYS A 96 14.51 24.61 8.43
C LYS A 96 15.06 23.68 7.33
N ARG A 97 15.29 22.41 7.66
CA ARG A 97 15.66 21.38 6.68
C ARG A 97 14.53 20.37 6.51
N ASN A 98 14.37 19.89 5.29
CA ASN A 98 13.46 18.78 5.03
C ASN A 98 14.06 17.52 5.67
N GLY A 99 13.32 16.93 6.61
CA GLY A 99 13.65 15.63 7.19
C GLY A 99 13.13 14.47 6.33
N ASN A 100 13.23 13.27 6.87
CA ASN A 100 12.65 12.09 6.25
C ASN A 100 11.11 12.20 6.27
N LEU A 101 10.45 11.47 5.36
CA LEU A 101 9.00 11.31 5.41
C LEU A 101 8.60 10.53 6.67
N LEU A 102 7.55 10.98 7.32
CA LEU A 102 6.83 10.18 8.31
C LEU A 102 5.83 9.30 7.58
N TYR A 103 5.93 8.00 7.80
CA TYR A 103 4.98 7.03 7.29
C TYR A 103 4.03 6.63 8.41
N THR A 104 2.76 6.73 8.18
CA THR A 104 1.70 6.19 9.05
C THR A 104 1.05 5.03 8.33
N ILE A 105 0.96 3.88 8.98
CA ILE A 105 0.33 2.70 8.42
C ILE A 105 -1.04 2.53 9.04
N PRO A 106 -2.13 2.92 8.35
CA PRO A 106 -3.47 2.71 8.85
C PRO A 106 -3.86 1.23 8.79
N PRO A 107 -4.93 0.82 9.48
CA PRO A 107 -5.44 -0.53 9.36
C PRO A 107 -5.73 -0.90 7.91
N ILE A 108 -5.33 -2.09 7.48
CA ILE A 108 -5.50 -2.58 6.11
C ILE A 108 -6.97 -2.60 5.66
N GLN A 109 -7.89 -2.66 6.61
CA GLN A 109 -9.33 -2.64 6.35
C GLN A 109 -9.77 -1.38 5.60
N LEU A 110 -9.10 -0.26 5.80
CA LEU A 110 -9.39 0.98 5.06
C LEU A 110 -9.08 0.83 3.56
N ALA A 111 -7.95 0.22 3.23
CA ALA A 111 -7.57 -0.05 1.84
C ALA A 111 -8.52 -1.06 1.18
N LEU A 112 -8.94 -2.10 1.89
CA LEU A 112 -9.92 -3.06 1.42
C LEU A 112 -11.28 -2.41 1.15
N ASN A 113 -11.75 -1.57 2.06
CA ASN A 113 -13.02 -0.84 1.91
C ASN A 113 -12.97 0.10 0.69
N GLN A 114 -11.85 0.78 0.48
CA GLN A 114 -11.65 1.63 -0.69
C GLN A 114 -11.66 0.82 -1.99
N LEU A 115 -11.00 -0.32 -2.01
CA LEU A 115 -11.01 -1.24 -3.16
C LEU A 115 -12.43 -1.72 -3.47
N HIS A 116 -13.17 -2.18 -2.47
CA HIS A 116 -14.56 -2.63 -2.64
C HIS A 116 -15.48 -1.52 -3.14
N LYS A 117 -15.30 -0.30 -2.64
CA LYS A 117 -16.05 0.88 -3.12
C LYS A 117 -15.78 1.17 -4.60
N GLN A 118 -14.51 1.11 -5.00
CA GLN A 118 -14.12 1.30 -6.40
C GLN A 118 -14.68 0.19 -7.31
N GLN A 119 -14.65 -1.05 -6.86
CA GLN A 119 -15.21 -2.18 -7.61
C GLN A 119 -16.71 -2.03 -7.81
N ARG A 120 -17.47 -1.66 -6.77
CA ARG A 120 -18.91 -1.40 -6.86
C ARG A 120 -19.20 -0.27 -7.86
N ALA A 121 -18.49 0.85 -7.75
CA ALA A 121 -18.67 1.97 -8.67
C ALA A 121 -18.41 1.59 -10.15
N ARG A 122 -17.40 0.75 -10.41
CA ARG A 122 -17.14 0.22 -11.76
C ARG A 122 -18.26 -0.68 -12.26
N MET A 123 -18.78 -1.55 -11.41
CA MET A 123 -19.90 -2.42 -11.75
C MET A 123 -21.17 -1.61 -12.07
N ASP A 124 -21.48 -0.61 -11.25
CA ASP A 124 -22.65 0.26 -11.46
C ASP A 124 -22.54 1.02 -12.79
N LEU A 125 -21.35 1.53 -13.10
CA LEU A 125 -21.08 2.21 -14.37
C LEU A 125 -21.25 1.26 -15.57
N GLU A 126 -20.80 0.02 -15.46
CA GLU A 126 -20.93 -0.97 -16.52
C GLU A 126 -22.40 -1.37 -16.75
N ILE A 127 -23.17 -1.55 -15.68
CA ILE A 127 -24.61 -1.80 -15.75
C ILE A 127 -25.32 -0.66 -16.46
N GLU A 128 -24.97 0.60 -16.12
CA GLU A 128 -25.59 1.77 -16.74
C GLU A 128 -25.22 1.89 -18.22
N ARG A 129 -23.99 1.62 -18.61
CA ARG A 129 -23.56 1.55 -20.01
C ARG A 129 -24.35 0.51 -20.79
N GLN A 130 -24.59 -0.67 -20.23
CA GLN A 130 -25.37 -1.72 -20.84
C GLN A 130 -26.85 -1.31 -21.00
N ARG A 131 -27.45 -0.63 -20.02
CA ARG A 131 -28.80 -0.10 -20.09
C ARG A 131 -28.96 0.92 -21.22
N VAL A 132 -28.01 1.86 -21.32
CA VAL A 132 -28.00 2.88 -22.37
C VAL A 132 -27.80 2.23 -23.72
N ALA A 133 -26.90 1.28 -23.89
CA ALA A 133 -26.70 0.56 -25.15
C ALA A 133 -27.94 -0.19 -25.60
N LYS A 134 -28.64 -0.88 -24.69
CA LYS A 134 -29.92 -1.55 -24.99
C LYS A 134 -31.02 -0.57 -25.41
N ALA A 135 -31.12 0.57 -24.71
CA ALA A 135 -32.09 1.60 -25.03
C ALA A 135 -31.86 2.20 -26.41
N LEU A 136 -30.61 2.43 -26.82
CA LEU A 136 -30.23 2.91 -28.14
C LEU A 136 -30.51 1.88 -29.22
N ALA A 137 -30.20 0.61 -28.99
CA ALA A 137 -30.50 -0.48 -29.93
C ALA A 137 -32.02 -0.58 -30.21
N LEU A 138 -32.85 -0.52 -29.17
CA LEU A 138 -34.31 -0.56 -29.29
C LEU A 138 -34.89 0.66 -30.06
N ARG A 139 -34.21 1.82 -30.02
CA ARG A 139 -34.63 3.00 -30.80
C ARG A 139 -34.29 2.84 -32.29
N SER A 140 -33.10 2.34 -32.60
CA SER A 140 -32.68 2.10 -33.99
C SER A 140 -33.55 1.06 -34.68
N ASP A 141 -33.99 0.01 -33.98
CA ASP A 141 -34.90 -1.01 -34.53
C ASP A 141 -36.30 -0.45 -34.81
N LYS A 142 -36.78 0.51 -34.03
CA LYS A 142 -38.06 1.20 -34.27
C LYS A 142 -38.00 2.16 -35.44
N GLU A 143 -36.88 2.82 -35.68
CA GLU A 143 -36.69 3.73 -36.82
C GLU A 143 -36.55 2.96 -38.16
N CYS A 144 -35.99 1.73 -38.12
CA CYS A 144 -35.93 0.85 -39.30
C CYS A 144 -37.24 0.16 -39.65
N SER A 145 -38.22 0.15 -38.73
CA SER A 145 -39.53 -0.50 -38.93
C SER A 145 -40.65 0.46 -39.32
N ALA A 146 -40.33 1.71 -39.54
CA ALA A 146 -41.28 2.74 -39.99
C ALA A 146 -41.23 2.97 -41.50
#